data_60881639a8c42146a12f015ec7602f37
#
_entry.id   60881639a8c42146a12f015ec7602f37
#
_cell.length_a   1.000
_cell.length_b   1.000
_cell.length_c   1.000
_cell.angle_alpha   90.00
_cell.angle_beta   90.00
_cell.angle_gamma   90.00
#
_symmetry.space_group_name_H-M   'P 1'
#
loop_
_entity.id
_entity.type
_entity.pdbx_description
1 polymer ?
#
loop_
_entity_poly.entity_id
_entity_poly.type
_entity_poly.pdbx_seq_one_letter_code
_entity_poly.pdbx_strand_id
1 'polypeptide(L)'
;MEVSKLSSAFDIDLVFPEGFSFFEPYLQYFVREVLEIGGEAYVSRAFGGNISGLFIYDEFEKYGTVFTRSRKVFDYFCGLKPFNFLFAELKTEVESEVYDIYSIDLENRDIVHRFSHEISMADDGQLSEIERFMVLAHPEINRRWTRVALKNGDKCFTVRLDGEIAGLGWVSFVRGIGRIHSLFVKPEFRKLGIGEDILYARLLWLKSNRARFAFSEISRNNAPSSRIASKAQMRPCGQVFQYYMKSLVSNEPLKR
;
A
#
# COMPACT_ATOMS: atom_id res chain seq x y z
N MET A 1 13.83 -24.57 9.86
CA MET A 1 13.20 -23.26 9.71
C MET A 1 12.87 -22.79 11.11
N GLU A 2 13.46 -21.73 11.52
CA GLU A 2 13.18 -21.06 12.80
C GLU A 2 12.39 -19.78 12.49
N VAL A 3 11.33 -19.51 13.24
CA VAL A 3 10.54 -18.31 13.11
C VAL A 3 10.55 -17.55 14.43
N SER A 4 10.89 -16.28 14.38
CA SER A 4 10.90 -15.38 15.53
C SER A 4 10.09 -14.13 15.25
N LYS A 5 9.39 -13.62 16.26
CA LYS A 5 8.74 -12.31 16.22
C LYS A 5 9.82 -11.24 16.44
N LEU A 6 9.79 -10.17 15.63
CA LEU A 6 10.63 -9.00 15.85
C LEU A 6 10.09 -8.21 17.04
N SER A 7 10.97 -7.85 17.96
CA SER A 7 10.58 -7.22 19.24
C SER A 7 10.51 -5.69 19.15
N SER A 8 11.17 -5.09 18.16
CA SER A 8 11.21 -3.63 18.01
C SER A 8 11.57 -3.18 16.60
N ALA A 9 11.30 -1.90 16.30
CA ALA A 9 11.76 -1.25 15.08
C ALA A 9 13.30 -1.24 14.92
N PHE A 10 14.06 -1.43 16.00
CA PHE A 10 15.53 -1.50 15.97
C PHE A 10 16.07 -2.84 15.44
N ASP A 11 15.24 -3.89 15.47
CA ASP A 11 15.60 -5.18 14.85
C ASP A 11 15.57 -5.10 13.31
N ILE A 12 15.25 -3.93 12.75
CA ILE A 12 15.08 -3.69 11.30
C ILE A 12 16.42 -3.49 10.57
N ASP A 13 17.52 -3.31 11.26
CA ASP A 13 18.87 -3.42 10.67
C ASP A 13 19.19 -4.87 10.26
N LEU A 14 18.11 -5.66 10.05
CA LEU A 14 18.19 -6.97 9.41
C LEU A 14 18.76 -6.80 8.01
N VAL A 15 19.96 -7.33 7.82
CA VAL A 15 20.54 -7.44 6.49
C VAL A 15 19.76 -8.49 5.71
N PHE A 16 18.85 -8.04 4.86
CA PHE A 16 18.17 -8.93 3.93
C PHE A 16 19.15 -9.36 2.85
N PRO A 17 19.11 -10.64 2.40
CA PRO A 17 19.91 -11.08 1.28
C PRO A 17 19.61 -10.24 0.03
N GLU A 18 20.62 -10.01 -0.81
CA GLU A 18 20.44 -9.33 -2.08
C GLU A 18 19.32 -9.99 -2.89
N GLY A 19 18.41 -9.16 -3.42
CA GLY A 19 17.24 -9.61 -4.17
C GLY A 19 16.20 -10.35 -3.31
N PHE A 20 16.19 -10.16 -2.00
CA PHE A 20 15.16 -10.71 -1.11
C PHE A 20 13.75 -10.21 -1.48
N SER A 21 13.63 -8.93 -1.84
CA SER A 21 12.44 -8.33 -2.45
C SER A 21 12.79 -7.81 -3.84
N PHE A 22 11.82 -7.74 -4.74
CA PHE A 22 11.98 -7.14 -6.07
C PHE A 22 12.20 -5.62 -6.01
N PHE A 23 11.77 -4.98 -4.92
CA PHE A 23 11.90 -3.55 -4.69
C PHE A 23 12.15 -3.26 -3.21
N GLU A 24 13.39 -3.07 -2.85
CA GLU A 24 13.81 -2.88 -1.47
C GLU A 24 13.05 -1.75 -0.73
N PRO A 25 12.79 -0.56 -1.32
CA PRO A 25 11.98 0.46 -0.66
C PRO A 25 10.57 -0.01 -0.29
N TYR A 26 9.95 -0.91 -1.05
CA TYR A 26 8.65 -1.50 -0.75
C TYR A 26 8.73 -2.35 0.53
N LEU A 27 9.73 -3.24 0.61
CA LEU A 27 9.99 -4.04 1.80
C LEU A 27 10.23 -3.15 3.03
N GLN A 28 11.13 -2.17 2.91
CA GLN A 28 11.49 -1.27 3.99
C GLN A 28 10.30 -0.43 4.47
N TYR A 29 9.44 0.01 3.56
CA TYR A 29 8.23 0.74 3.92
C TYR A 29 7.36 -0.09 4.86
N PHE A 30 6.96 -1.30 4.48
CA PHE A 30 6.04 -2.11 5.27
C PHE A 30 6.62 -2.54 6.61
N VAL A 31 7.91 -2.90 6.66
CA VAL A 31 8.56 -3.24 7.94
C VAL A 31 8.49 -2.08 8.92
N ARG A 32 8.79 -0.88 8.45
CA ARG A 32 8.82 0.32 9.30
C ARG A 32 7.42 0.81 9.66
N GLU A 33 6.51 0.85 8.69
CA GLU A 33 5.12 1.25 8.91
C GLU A 33 4.49 0.42 10.03
N VAL A 34 4.50 -0.90 9.90
CA VAL A 34 3.83 -1.79 10.85
C VAL A 34 4.45 -1.71 12.24
N LEU A 35 5.76 -1.59 12.35
CA LEU A 35 6.42 -1.47 13.65
C LEU A 35 6.21 -0.10 14.31
N GLU A 36 6.05 0.98 13.52
CA GLU A 36 5.75 2.31 14.04
C GLU A 36 4.28 2.44 14.49
N ILE A 37 3.35 1.78 13.83
CA ILE A 37 1.91 1.82 14.18
C ILE A 37 1.46 0.71 15.14
N GLY A 38 2.37 -0.15 15.59
CA GLY A 38 2.08 -1.21 16.57
C GLY A 38 1.64 -2.54 15.97
N GLY A 39 1.95 -2.80 14.71
CA GLY A 39 1.78 -4.10 14.06
C GLY A 39 2.82 -5.14 14.51
N GLU A 40 2.76 -6.30 13.89
CA GLU A 40 3.65 -7.41 14.18
C GLU A 40 4.49 -7.78 12.95
N ALA A 41 5.76 -8.13 13.18
CA ALA A 41 6.63 -8.65 12.14
C ALA A 41 7.27 -9.96 12.60
N TYR A 42 7.34 -10.94 11.69
CA TYR A 42 7.89 -12.27 11.94
C TYR A 42 8.93 -12.59 10.88
N VAL A 43 10.11 -13.03 11.32
CA VAL A 43 11.21 -13.42 10.45
C VAL A 43 11.37 -14.93 10.47
N SER A 44 11.44 -15.53 9.28
CA SER A 44 11.85 -16.92 9.10
C SER A 44 13.33 -16.98 8.72
N ARG A 45 14.08 -17.86 9.36
CA ARG A 45 15.50 -18.13 9.07
C ARG A 45 15.68 -19.55 8.56
N ALA A 46 16.49 -19.68 7.50
CA ALA A 46 16.94 -20.97 6.99
C ALA A 46 18.04 -21.54 7.88
N PHE A 47 18.40 -22.81 7.65
CA PHE A 47 19.58 -23.40 8.25
C PHE A 47 20.82 -22.58 7.84
N GLY A 48 21.63 -22.17 8.82
CA GLY A 48 22.73 -21.22 8.60
C GLY A 48 22.41 -19.76 8.91
N GLY A 49 21.18 -19.45 9.42
CA GLY A 49 20.81 -18.14 9.97
C GLY A 49 20.34 -17.10 8.96
N ASN A 50 20.43 -17.38 7.65
CA ASN A 50 19.98 -16.45 6.62
C ASN A 50 18.46 -16.28 6.63
N ILE A 51 18.00 -15.04 6.45
CA ILE A 51 16.59 -14.72 6.34
C ILE A 51 16.02 -15.40 5.09
N SER A 52 14.96 -16.18 5.27
CA SER A 52 14.25 -16.90 4.20
C SER A 52 12.83 -16.38 3.99
N GLY A 53 12.31 -15.59 4.92
CA GLY A 53 11.00 -14.96 4.79
C GLY A 53 10.76 -13.92 5.86
N LEU A 54 9.86 -13.00 5.54
CA LEU A 54 9.34 -11.99 6.44
C LEU A 54 7.82 -11.95 6.29
N PHE A 55 7.11 -11.93 7.40
CA PHE A 55 5.67 -11.72 7.47
C PHE A 55 5.39 -10.50 8.33
N ILE A 56 4.68 -9.56 7.77
CA ILE A 56 4.24 -8.33 8.41
C ILE A 56 2.73 -8.42 8.56
N TYR A 57 2.23 -8.12 9.74
CA TYR A 57 0.82 -8.28 10.07
C TYR A 57 0.26 -7.05 10.77
N ASP A 58 -0.82 -6.52 10.21
CA ASP A 58 -1.64 -5.48 10.81
C ASP A 58 -2.85 -6.12 11.51
N GLU A 59 -2.84 -6.08 12.85
CA GLU A 59 -3.91 -6.66 13.68
C GLU A 59 -5.24 -5.90 13.53
N PHE A 60 -5.19 -4.59 13.29
CA PHE A 60 -6.39 -3.76 13.18
C PHE A 60 -7.14 -4.02 11.86
N GLU A 61 -6.42 -4.01 10.76
CA GLU A 61 -6.98 -4.26 9.42
C GLU A 61 -7.07 -5.76 9.11
N LYS A 62 -6.42 -6.60 9.91
CA LYS A 62 -6.28 -8.04 9.66
C LYS A 62 -5.80 -8.32 8.25
N TYR A 63 -4.77 -7.61 7.86
CA TYR A 63 -4.07 -7.91 6.62
C TYR A 63 -2.61 -8.22 6.87
N GLY A 64 -1.98 -8.93 5.93
CA GLY A 64 -0.57 -9.25 6.00
C GLY A 64 0.15 -8.99 4.71
N THR A 65 1.47 -8.83 4.82
CA THR A 65 2.38 -8.82 3.66
C THR A 65 3.48 -9.83 3.90
N VAL A 66 3.69 -10.72 2.92
CA VAL A 66 4.69 -11.78 2.98
C VAL A 66 5.76 -11.56 1.92
N PHE A 67 6.98 -11.49 2.38
CA PHE A 67 8.17 -11.48 1.53
C PHE A 67 8.88 -12.83 1.67
N THR A 68 8.82 -13.66 0.65
CA THR A 68 9.54 -14.93 0.58
C THR A 68 9.50 -15.50 -0.82
N ARG A 69 10.52 -16.29 -1.17
CA ARG A 69 10.55 -17.10 -2.40
C ARG A 69 10.24 -18.58 -2.11
N SER A 70 10.05 -18.93 -0.84
CA SER A 70 9.81 -20.31 -0.40
C SER A 70 8.33 -20.55 -0.18
N ARG A 71 7.74 -21.50 -0.93
CA ARG A 71 6.36 -21.94 -0.74
C ARG A 71 6.12 -22.43 0.70
N LYS A 72 7.05 -23.23 1.24
CA LYS A 72 6.95 -23.72 2.61
C LYS A 72 6.89 -22.62 3.66
N VAL A 73 7.67 -21.55 3.48
CA VAL A 73 7.65 -20.38 4.37
C VAL A 73 6.35 -19.61 4.22
N PHE A 74 5.88 -19.43 2.99
CA PHE A 74 4.59 -18.79 2.69
C PHE A 74 3.44 -19.53 3.39
N ASP A 75 3.33 -20.84 3.19
CA ASP A 75 2.26 -21.66 3.78
C ASP A 75 2.28 -21.60 5.32
N TYR A 76 3.48 -21.59 5.92
CA TYR A 76 3.63 -21.41 7.37
C TYR A 76 3.06 -20.06 7.83
N PHE A 77 3.43 -18.97 7.16
CA PHE A 77 2.95 -17.63 7.52
C PHE A 77 1.43 -17.48 7.32
N CYS A 78 0.86 -18.11 6.30
CA CYS A 78 -0.59 -18.14 6.11
C CYS A 78 -1.34 -18.79 7.29
N GLY A 79 -0.71 -19.70 8.01
CA GLY A 79 -1.29 -20.35 9.20
C GLY A 79 -1.01 -19.62 10.52
N LEU A 80 -0.16 -18.61 10.51
CA LEU A 80 0.33 -17.99 11.76
C LEU A 80 -0.68 -17.03 12.40
N LYS A 81 -1.41 -16.27 11.58
CA LYS A 81 -2.41 -15.27 12.01
C LYS A 81 -3.63 -15.31 11.11
N PRO A 82 -4.84 -15.04 11.67
CA PRO A 82 -6.02 -14.86 10.83
C PRO A 82 -5.94 -13.53 10.09
N PHE A 83 -6.21 -13.53 8.78
CA PHE A 83 -6.24 -12.32 7.97
C PHE A 83 -7.44 -12.33 7.01
N ASN A 84 -7.88 -11.15 6.60
CA ASN A 84 -8.91 -11.00 5.57
C ASN A 84 -8.28 -11.18 4.19
N PHE A 85 -7.14 -10.54 3.97
CA PHE A 85 -6.34 -10.67 2.75
C PHE A 85 -4.84 -10.56 3.05
N LEU A 86 -4.04 -11.07 2.13
CA LEU A 86 -2.59 -11.14 2.21
C LEU A 86 -1.97 -10.69 0.90
N PHE A 87 -1.02 -9.79 0.96
CA PHE A 87 -0.15 -9.49 -0.17
C PHE A 87 1.13 -10.34 -0.10
N ALA A 88 1.56 -10.86 -1.25
CA ALA A 88 2.83 -11.58 -1.34
C ALA A 88 3.50 -11.37 -2.69
N GLU A 89 4.82 -11.37 -2.71
CA GLU A 89 5.60 -11.41 -3.95
C GLU A 89 5.59 -12.80 -4.59
N LEU A 90 5.33 -13.84 -3.81
CA LEU A 90 5.27 -15.22 -4.29
C LEU A 90 3.93 -15.49 -4.96
N LYS A 91 3.95 -15.85 -6.25
CA LYS A 91 2.80 -16.42 -6.95
C LYS A 91 2.61 -17.88 -6.55
N THR A 92 1.38 -18.24 -6.20
CA THR A 92 0.97 -19.63 -5.93
C THR A 92 -0.07 -20.09 -6.95
N GLU A 93 -0.51 -21.34 -6.86
CA GLU A 93 -1.60 -21.89 -7.68
C GLU A 93 -2.99 -21.39 -7.24
N VAL A 94 -3.07 -20.82 -6.05
CA VAL A 94 -4.32 -20.26 -5.50
C VAL A 94 -4.68 -19.00 -6.28
N GLU A 95 -5.98 -18.82 -6.55
CA GLU A 95 -6.50 -17.63 -7.21
C GLU A 95 -6.11 -16.38 -6.41
N SER A 96 -5.60 -15.39 -7.13
CA SER A 96 -5.14 -14.12 -6.56
C SER A 96 -5.40 -12.97 -7.49
N GLU A 97 -5.63 -11.80 -6.96
CA GLU A 97 -5.61 -10.56 -7.72
C GLU A 97 -4.16 -10.08 -7.88
N VAL A 98 -3.81 -9.62 -9.09
CA VAL A 98 -2.44 -9.19 -9.40
C VAL A 98 -2.37 -7.66 -9.34
N TYR A 99 -1.43 -7.15 -8.57
CA TYR A 99 -1.09 -5.74 -8.50
C TYR A 99 0.31 -5.51 -9.07
N ASP A 100 0.42 -4.58 -9.99
CA ASP A 100 1.71 -4.07 -10.42
C ASP A 100 2.13 -2.93 -9.47
N ILE A 101 3.38 -2.98 -9.02
CA ILE A 101 3.96 -1.92 -8.18
C ILE A 101 4.58 -0.88 -9.10
N TYR A 102 4.02 0.33 -9.06
CA TYR A 102 4.57 1.49 -9.74
C TYR A 102 5.39 2.31 -8.76
N SER A 103 6.60 2.71 -9.16
CA SER A 103 7.48 3.52 -8.32
C SER A 103 8.10 4.69 -9.08
N ILE A 104 8.53 5.70 -8.33
CA ILE A 104 9.27 6.85 -8.82
C ILE A 104 10.35 7.24 -7.81
N ASP A 105 11.54 7.55 -8.33
CA ASP A 105 12.61 8.19 -7.57
C ASP A 105 12.36 9.70 -7.55
N LEU A 106 11.98 10.22 -6.39
CA LEU A 106 11.64 11.63 -6.19
C LEU A 106 12.88 12.51 -5.96
N GLU A 107 14.00 11.92 -5.55
CA GLU A 107 15.24 12.65 -5.31
C GLU A 107 15.82 13.16 -6.63
N ASN A 108 15.78 12.31 -7.65
CA ASN A 108 16.41 12.56 -8.96
C ASN A 108 15.41 13.00 -10.05
N ARG A 109 14.18 13.37 -9.67
CA ARG A 109 13.15 13.75 -10.64
C ARG A 109 12.44 15.04 -10.27
N ASP A 110 12.28 15.91 -11.24
CA ASP A 110 11.40 17.07 -11.11
C ASP A 110 9.96 16.65 -11.39
N ILE A 111 9.08 17.05 -10.47
CA ILE A 111 7.64 16.85 -10.59
C ILE A 111 7.04 18.18 -11.03
N VAL A 112 6.63 18.24 -12.30
CA VAL A 112 5.98 19.43 -12.87
C VAL A 112 4.57 19.05 -13.30
N HIS A 113 3.58 19.79 -12.80
CA HIS A 113 2.19 19.59 -13.17
C HIS A 113 1.43 20.91 -13.15
N ARG A 114 0.52 21.10 -14.12
CA ARG A 114 -0.42 22.21 -14.13
C ARG A 114 -1.77 21.68 -13.65
N PHE A 115 -2.15 22.09 -12.45
CA PHE A 115 -3.43 21.70 -11.87
C PHE A 115 -4.60 22.34 -12.61
N SER A 116 -5.63 21.54 -12.86
CA SER A 116 -6.92 21.98 -13.41
C SER A 116 -7.94 22.22 -12.30
N HIS A 117 -7.69 21.67 -11.09
CA HIS A 117 -8.58 21.75 -9.94
C HIS A 117 -7.82 22.26 -8.72
N GLU A 118 -8.55 22.91 -7.82
CA GLU A 118 -8.04 23.22 -6.49
C GLU A 118 -7.94 21.94 -5.66
N ILE A 119 -6.76 21.71 -5.08
CA ILE A 119 -6.49 20.55 -4.23
C ILE A 119 -6.37 21.00 -2.80
N SER A 120 -7.15 20.40 -1.93
CA SER A 120 -7.08 20.63 -0.48
C SER A 120 -6.52 19.40 0.22
N MET A 121 -5.68 19.62 1.22
CA MET A 121 -5.33 18.57 2.17
C MET A 121 -6.39 18.58 3.28
N ALA A 122 -7.00 17.43 3.50
CA ALA A 122 -8.09 17.28 4.46
C ALA A 122 -7.62 17.54 5.89
N ASP A 123 -8.50 18.14 6.67
CA ASP A 123 -8.35 18.37 8.10
C ASP A 123 -9.37 17.56 8.92
N ASP A 124 -9.25 17.65 10.26
CA ASP A 124 -10.13 16.94 11.19
C ASP A 124 -11.62 17.36 11.06
N GLY A 125 -11.90 18.58 10.61
CA GLY A 125 -13.27 19.07 10.40
C GLY A 125 -13.99 18.34 9.27
N GLN A 126 -13.26 17.76 8.35
CA GLN A 126 -13.78 17.03 7.17
C GLN A 126 -13.91 15.53 7.39
N LEU A 127 -13.50 15.01 8.56
CA LEU A 127 -13.40 13.59 8.86
C LEU A 127 -14.68 12.82 8.53
N SER A 128 -15.84 13.29 8.98
CA SER A 128 -17.11 12.58 8.77
C SER A 128 -17.52 12.50 7.29
N GLU A 129 -17.14 13.50 6.49
CA GLU A 129 -17.40 13.51 5.05
C GLU A 129 -16.47 12.53 4.33
N ILE A 130 -15.18 12.52 4.70
CA ILE A 130 -14.19 11.59 4.18
C ILE A 130 -14.56 10.14 4.53
N GLU A 131 -15.00 9.86 5.76
CA GLU A 131 -15.46 8.53 6.16
C GLU A 131 -16.62 8.04 5.27
N ARG A 132 -17.61 8.90 5.00
CA ARG A 132 -18.72 8.55 4.10
C ARG A 132 -18.24 8.30 2.67
N PHE A 133 -17.32 9.12 2.19
CA PHE A 133 -16.73 8.95 0.86
C PHE A 133 -15.92 7.66 0.77
N MET A 134 -15.13 7.32 1.79
CA MET A 134 -14.34 6.09 1.82
C MET A 134 -15.21 4.84 1.83
N VAL A 135 -16.34 4.82 2.53
CA VAL A 135 -17.30 3.70 2.49
C VAL A 135 -17.93 3.54 1.09
N LEU A 136 -18.15 4.65 0.36
CA LEU A 136 -18.61 4.60 -1.03
C LEU A 136 -17.53 4.03 -1.96
N ALA A 137 -16.28 4.43 -1.75
CA ALA A 137 -15.14 4.03 -2.57
C ALA A 137 -14.71 2.57 -2.32
N HIS A 138 -14.78 2.16 -1.06
CA HIS A 138 -14.29 0.88 -0.52
C HIS A 138 -15.29 0.35 0.51
N PRO A 139 -16.38 -0.31 0.07
CA PRO A 139 -17.42 -0.81 0.97
C PRO A 139 -16.92 -1.79 2.06
N GLU A 140 -15.81 -2.47 1.77
CA GLU A 140 -15.16 -3.43 2.67
C GLU A 140 -14.30 -2.77 3.75
N ILE A 141 -14.03 -1.46 3.63
CA ILE A 141 -13.12 -0.78 4.55
C ILE A 141 -13.74 -0.64 5.94
N ASN A 142 -12.93 -0.82 6.98
CA ASN A 142 -13.35 -0.53 8.33
C ASN A 142 -13.63 0.98 8.48
N ARG A 143 -14.81 1.35 8.97
CA ARG A 143 -15.20 2.76 9.15
C ARG A 143 -14.23 3.56 10.04
N ARG A 144 -13.50 2.88 10.93
CA ARG A 144 -12.48 3.52 11.77
C ARG A 144 -11.16 3.77 11.04
N TRP A 145 -10.97 3.17 9.87
CA TRP A 145 -9.72 3.25 9.12
C TRP A 145 -9.29 4.69 8.88
N THR A 146 -10.18 5.56 8.42
CA THR A 146 -9.89 6.98 8.14
C THR A 146 -9.28 7.69 9.36
N ARG A 147 -9.85 7.46 10.55
CA ARG A 147 -9.34 8.05 11.81
C ARG A 147 -7.98 7.51 12.19
N VAL A 148 -7.78 6.21 12.01
CA VAL A 148 -6.51 5.54 12.30
C VAL A 148 -5.43 6.06 11.34
N ALA A 149 -5.71 6.14 10.05
CA ALA A 149 -4.80 6.67 9.04
C ALA A 149 -4.37 8.11 9.36
N LEU A 150 -5.32 9.02 9.65
CA LEU A 150 -4.99 10.41 10.03
C LEU A 150 -4.17 10.47 11.31
N LYS A 151 -4.53 9.68 12.33
CA LYS A 151 -3.78 9.59 13.60
C LYS A 151 -2.35 9.09 13.38
N ASN A 152 -2.14 8.18 12.44
CA ASN A 152 -0.83 7.67 12.08
C ASN A 152 -0.02 8.64 11.20
N GLY A 153 -0.59 9.79 10.85
CA GLY A 153 0.09 10.83 10.10
C GLY A 153 -0.14 10.81 8.60
N ASP A 154 -0.96 9.88 8.09
CA ASP A 154 -1.37 9.84 6.70
C ASP A 154 -2.05 11.13 6.29
N LYS A 155 -1.93 11.51 5.02
CA LYS A 155 -2.57 12.70 4.46
C LYS A 155 -3.59 12.30 3.41
N CYS A 156 -4.75 12.95 3.47
CA CYS A 156 -5.81 12.80 2.48
C CYS A 156 -5.87 14.08 1.63
N PHE A 157 -5.80 13.94 0.33
CA PHE A 157 -5.94 15.03 -0.64
C PHE A 157 -7.30 14.93 -1.30
N THR A 158 -8.02 16.04 -1.39
CA THR A 158 -9.38 16.11 -1.92
C THR A 158 -9.50 17.15 -3.01
N VAL A 159 -10.39 16.88 -3.98
CA VAL A 159 -10.92 17.85 -4.94
C VAL A 159 -12.41 17.98 -4.67
N ARG A 160 -12.88 19.24 -4.62
CA ARG A 160 -14.30 19.56 -4.48
C ARG A 160 -14.84 20.14 -5.78
N LEU A 161 -16.03 19.71 -6.16
CA LEU A 161 -16.84 20.32 -7.20
C LEU A 161 -18.26 20.53 -6.66
N ASP A 162 -18.86 21.67 -6.92
CA ASP A 162 -20.21 22.00 -6.48
C ASP A 162 -20.45 21.80 -4.96
N GLY A 163 -19.41 22.05 -4.16
CA GLY A 163 -19.44 21.96 -2.69
C GLY A 163 -19.26 20.55 -2.11
N GLU A 164 -19.19 19.51 -2.94
CA GLU A 164 -18.98 18.12 -2.50
C GLU A 164 -17.61 17.56 -2.88
N ILE A 165 -17.13 16.54 -2.18
CA ILE A 165 -15.91 15.81 -2.55
C ILE A 165 -16.18 15.04 -3.85
N ALA A 166 -15.50 15.44 -4.92
CA ALA A 166 -15.54 14.78 -6.24
C ALA A 166 -14.52 13.64 -6.34
N GLY A 167 -13.40 13.79 -5.65
CA GLY A 167 -12.37 12.76 -5.58
C GLY A 167 -11.44 12.96 -4.38
N LEU A 168 -10.83 11.88 -3.94
CA LEU A 168 -9.80 11.92 -2.91
C LEU A 168 -8.71 10.86 -3.15
N GLY A 169 -7.59 11.03 -2.46
CA GLY A 169 -6.52 10.04 -2.46
C GLY A 169 -5.61 10.22 -1.26
N TRP A 170 -5.09 9.11 -0.77
CA TRP A 170 -4.28 9.06 0.44
C TRP A 170 -2.79 8.91 0.13
N VAL A 171 -1.98 9.35 1.04
CA VAL A 171 -0.54 9.14 1.05
C VAL A 171 -0.06 8.91 2.47
N SER A 172 0.73 7.86 2.65
CA SER A 172 1.46 7.56 3.86
C SER A 172 2.95 7.83 3.61
N PHE A 173 3.67 8.25 4.64
CA PHE A 173 5.09 8.58 4.52
C PHE A 173 5.87 8.05 5.72
N VAL A 174 6.86 7.20 5.45
CA VAL A 174 7.71 6.59 6.47
C VAL A 174 9.17 6.70 6.04
N ARG A 175 9.97 7.45 6.81
CA ARG A 175 11.45 7.53 6.68
C ARG A 175 11.97 7.65 5.24
N GLY A 176 11.43 8.60 4.48
CA GLY A 176 11.87 8.87 3.13
C GLY A 176 11.19 8.03 2.04
N ILE A 177 10.21 7.20 2.39
CA ILE A 177 9.45 6.38 1.45
C ILE A 177 7.97 6.74 1.56
N GLY A 178 7.34 7.09 0.44
CA GLY A 178 5.92 7.39 0.34
C GLY A 178 5.13 6.26 -0.30
N ARG A 179 3.99 5.91 0.29
CA ARG A 179 3.00 5.03 -0.31
C ARG A 179 1.81 5.85 -0.76
N ILE A 180 1.46 5.76 -2.04
CA ILE A 180 0.32 6.45 -2.64
C ILE A 180 -0.79 5.42 -2.83
N HIS A 181 -1.92 5.62 -2.14
CA HIS A 181 -2.99 4.62 -2.11
C HIS A 181 -4.39 5.24 -2.10
N SER A 182 -5.42 4.39 -2.21
CA SER A 182 -6.84 4.72 -2.05
C SER A 182 -7.30 5.95 -2.86
N LEU A 183 -6.84 6.04 -4.13
CA LEU A 183 -7.34 7.07 -5.05
C LEU A 183 -8.72 6.66 -5.58
N PHE A 184 -9.71 7.51 -5.34
CA PHE A 184 -11.05 7.34 -5.89
C PHE A 184 -11.61 8.66 -6.39
N VAL A 185 -12.27 8.60 -7.56
CA VAL A 185 -13.05 9.72 -8.14
C VAL A 185 -14.45 9.20 -8.38
N LYS A 186 -15.46 9.93 -7.90
CA LYS A 186 -16.86 9.55 -8.12
C LYS A 186 -17.14 9.37 -9.61
N PRO A 187 -17.95 8.37 -10.01
CA PRO A 187 -18.19 8.04 -11.40
C PRO A 187 -18.59 9.24 -12.27
N GLU A 188 -19.47 10.12 -11.76
CA GLU A 188 -19.97 11.32 -12.41
C GLU A 188 -18.90 12.37 -12.70
N PHE A 189 -17.81 12.40 -11.92
CA PHE A 189 -16.70 13.35 -12.06
C PHE A 189 -15.45 12.73 -12.72
N ARG A 190 -15.57 11.51 -13.26
CA ARG A 190 -14.44 10.89 -13.97
C ARG A 190 -14.17 11.57 -15.31
N LYS A 191 -12.97 11.38 -15.84
CA LYS A 191 -12.46 11.96 -17.09
C LYS A 191 -12.26 13.48 -17.08
N LEU A 192 -12.42 14.15 -15.95
CA LEU A 192 -12.15 15.58 -15.77
C LEU A 192 -10.70 15.89 -15.34
N GLY A 193 -9.81 14.89 -15.20
CA GLY A 193 -8.41 15.11 -14.75
C GLY A 193 -8.19 15.04 -13.23
N ILE A 194 -9.27 14.94 -12.43
CA ILE A 194 -9.21 14.98 -10.96
C ILE A 194 -8.23 13.94 -10.38
N GLY A 195 -8.27 12.69 -10.87
CA GLY A 195 -7.39 11.64 -10.37
C GLY A 195 -5.91 11.90 -10.67
N GLU A 196 -5.61 12.54 -11.80
CA GLU A 196 -4.27 12.98 -12.18
C GLU A 196 -3.80 14.10 -11.24
N ASP A 197 -4.61 15.14 -11.04
CA ASP A 197 -4.30 16.25 -10.14
C ASP A 197 -4.03 15.76 -8.71
N ILE A 198 -4.87 14.88 -8.16
CA ILE A 198 -4.67 14.30 -6.83
C ILE A 198 -3.37 13.48 -6.78
N LEU A 199 -3.01 12.72 -7.81
CA LEU A 199 -1.75 11.98 -7.84
C LEU A 199 -0.57 12.94 -7.76
N TYR A 200 -0.54 13.98 -8.60
CA TYR A 200 0.56 14.94 -8.61
C TYR A 200 0.66 15.75 -7.31
N ALA A 201 -0.45 16.11 -6.70
CA ALA A 201 -0.44 16.79 -5.40
C ALA A 201 0.26 15.94 -4.32
N ARG A 202 -0.02 14.63 -4.28
CA ARG A 202 0.62 13.70 -3.35
C ARG A 202 2.12 13.52 -3.63
N LEU A 203 2.52 13.42 -4.90
CA LEU A 203 3.94 13.35 -5.30
C LEU A 203 4.69 14.62 -4.90
N LEU A 204 4.10 15.79 -5.14
CA LEU A 204 4.71 17.07 -4.75
C LEU A 204 4.80 17.20 -3.23
N TRP A 205 3.78 16.76 -2.49
CA TRP A 205 3.83 16.75 -1.04
C TRP A 205 4.92 15.82 -0.53
N LEU A 206 5.04 14.60 -1.07
CA LEU A 206 6.11 13.67 -0.72
C LEU A 206 7.49 14.29 -0.99
N LYS A 207 7.68 14.91 -2.16
CA LYS A 207 8.94 15.56 -2.53
C LYS A 207 9.27 16.72 -1.56
N SER A 208 8.30 17.55 -1.19
CA SER A 208 8.50 18.66 -0.22
C SER A 208 8.85 18.14 1.18
N ASN A 209 8.41 16.93 1.54
CA ASN A 209 8.77 16.25 2.77
C ASN A 209 10.04 15.37 2.65
N ARG A 210 10.82 15.56 1.58
CA ARG A 210 12.10 14.87 1.34
C ARG A 210 11.96 13.36 1.17
N ALA A 211 10.83 12.89 0.62
CA ALA A 211 10.73 11.51 0.21
C ALA A 211 11.72 11.23 -0.92
N ARG A 212 12.46 10.12 -0.80
CA ARG A 212 13.37 9.63 -1.84
C ARG A 212 12.62 8.82 -2.88
N PHE A 213 11.68 8.01 -2.42
CA PHE A 213 10.87 7.15 -3.28
C PHE A 213 9.39 7.32 -2.99
N ALA A 214 8.58 7.15 -4.03
CA ALA A 214 7.15 6.91 -3.87
C ALA A 214 6.75 5.67 -4.65
N PHE A 215 5.76 4.93 -4.13
CA PHE A 215 5.19 3.78 -4.82
C PHE A 215 3.67 3.69 -4.65
N SER A 216 3.04 2.90 -5.52
CA SER A 216 1.62 2.56 -5.44
C SER A 216 1.40 1.14 -5.96
N GLU A 217 0.56 0.36 -5.27
CA GLU A 217 0.04 -0.91 -5.76
C GLU A 217 -1.19 -0.64 -6.63
N ILE A 218 -1.13 -1.02 -7.90
CA ILE A 218 -2.22 -0.79 -8.86
C ILE A 218 -2.67 -2.14 -9.41
N SER A 219 -3.94 -2.50 -9.16
CA SER A 219 -4.52 -3.70 -9.75
C SER A 219 -4.38 -3.67 -11.28
N ARG A 220 -3.97 -4.78 -11.88
CA ARG A 220 -3.85 -4.93 -13.33
C ARG A 220 -5.14 -4.62 -14.09
N ASN A 221 -6.26 -4.78 -13.42
CA ASN A 221 -7.57 -4.48 -14.00
C ASN A 221 -7.91 -2.97 -13.92
N ASN A 222 -7.07 -2.15 -13.26
CA ASN A 222 -7.29 -0.71 -13.09
C ASN A 222 -6.48 0.11 -14.10
N ALA A 223 -6.81 -0.03 -15.38
CA ALA A 223 -6.16 0.70 -16.47
C ALA A 223 -6.17 2.25 -16.31
N PRO A 224 -7.22 2.90 -15.76
CA PRO A 224 -7.18 4.33 -15.51
C PRO A 224 -6.04 4.73 -14.54
N SER A 225 -5.89 4.03 -13.41
CA SER A 225 -4.82 4.32 -12.45
C SER A 225 -3.43 4.06 -13.01
N SER A 226 -3.23 2.96 -13.75
CA SER A 226 -1.95 2.67 -14.42
C SER A 226 -1.58 3.75 -15.44
N ARG A 227 -2.57 4.30 -16.16
CA ARG A 227 -2.34 5.39 -17.14
C ARG A 227 -1.87 6.67 -16.46
N ILE A 228 -2.52 7.11 -15.37
CA ILE A 228 -2.12 8.34 -14.67
C ILE A 228 -0.76 8.16 -13.96
N ALA A 229 -0.48 6.97 -13.40
CA ALA A 229 0.82 6.66 -12.83
C ALA A 229 1.93 6.76 -13.90
N SER A 230 1.72 6.17 -15.09
CA SER A 230 2.66 6.26 -16.21
C SER A 230 2.87 7.69 -16.70
N LYS A 231 1.82 8.52 -16.78
CA LYS A 231 1.93 9.95 -17.10
C LYS A 231 2.79 10.69 -16.07
N ALA A 232 2.62 10.38 -14.79
CA ALA A 232 3.45 10.91 -13.70
C ALA A 232 4.86 10.31 -13.67
N GLN A 233 5.28 9.59 -14.73
CA GLN A 233 6.58 8.94 -14.88
C GLN A 233 6.89 7.88 -13.83
N MET A 234 5.89 7.41 -13.10
CA MET A 234 6.03 6.20 -12.29
C MET A 234 6.21 4.99 -13.21
N ARG A 235 7.09 4.09 -12.84
CA ARG A 235 7.41 2.89 -13.64
C ARG A 235 7.09 1.62 -12.89
N PRO A 236 6.57 0.59 -13.56
CA PRO A 236 6.41 -0.71 -12.92
C PRO A 236 7.77 -1.27 -12.54
N CYS A 237 7.90 -1.73 -11.31
CA CYS A 237 9.15 -2.28 -10.76
C CYS A 237 8.99 -3.69 -10.18
N GLY A 238 7.76 -4.19 -10.08
CA GLY A 238 7.48 -5.53 -9.60
C GLY A 238 5.99 -5.82 -9.51
N GLN A 239 5.66 -6.96 -8.93
CA GLN A 239 4.29 -7.43 -8.78
C GLN A 239 4.09 -8.04 -7.40
N VAL A 240 2.88 -7.86 -6.87
CA VAL A 240 2.40 -8.58 -5.70
C VAL A 240 1.07 -9.24 -6.01
N PHE A 241 0.80 -10.32 -5.30
CA PHE A 241 -0.41 -11.13 -5.43
C PHE A 241 -1.23 -10.98 -4.16
N GLN A 242 -2.47 -10.55 -4.30
CA GLN A 242 -3.40 -10.47 -3.19
C GLN A 242 -4.19 -11.78 -3.08
N TYR A 243 -4.06 -12.44 -1.94
CA TYR A 243 -4.76 -13.66 -1.59
C TYR A 243 -5.81 -13.35 -0.52
N TYR A 244 -6.98 -13.96 -0.66
CA TYR A 244 -8.02 -13.89 0.36
C TYR A 244 -7.98 -15.15 1.22
N MET A 245 -8.22 -15.02 2.54
CA MET A 245 -8.20 -16.15 3.47
C MET A 245 -9.12 -17.30 2.99
N LYS A 246 -10.32 -16.97 2.52
CA LYS A 246 -11.27 -17.97 2.01
C LYS A 246 -10.70 -18.81 0.88
N SER A 247 -9.97 -18.19 -0.04
CA SER A 247 -9.35 -18.88 -1.17
C SER A 247 -8.18 -19.76 -0.76
N LEU A 248 -7.43 -19.38 0.29
CA LEU A 248 -6.30 -20.14 0.80
C LEU A 248 -6.71 -21.40 1.60
N VAL A 249 -7.89 -21.32 2.26
CA VAL A 249 -8.39 -22.42 3.12
C VAL A 249 -9.25 -23.41 2.33
N SER A 250 -10.04 -22.97 1.36
CA SER A 250 -11.04 -23.78 0.67
C SER A 250 -10.59 -24.35 -0.66
N ASN A 251 -9.51 -23.87 -1.27
CA ASN A 251 -9.19 -24.09 -2.69
C ASN A 251 -10.38 -23.77 -3.64
N GLU A 252 -11.38 -23.05 -3.17
CA GLU A 252 -12.54 -22.67 -3.97
C GLU A 252 -12.29 -21.31 -4.68
N PRO A 253 -12.66 -21.20 -5.96
CA PRO A 253 -12.56 -19.93 -6.67
C PRO A 253 -13.50 -18.88 -6.06
N LEU A 254 -13.02 -17.66 -5.94
CA LEU A 254 -13.82 -16.50 -5.52
C LEU A 254 -15.02 -16.33 -6.46
N LYS A 255 -16.23 -16.52 -5.95
CA LYS A 255 -17.44 -16.12 -6.67
C LYS A 255 -17.45 -14.59 -6.75
N ARG A 256 -17.29 -14.08 -7.95
CA ARG A 256 -17.41 -12.63 -8.29
C ARG A 256 -18.85 -12.17 -8.18
#